data_67731eea2a7e94875bbea87dfc9f46f0
#
_entry.id   67731eea2a7e94875bbea87dfc9f46f0
#
_cell.length_a   1.000
_cell.length_b   1.000
_cell.length_c   1.000
_cell.angle_alpha   90.00
_cell.angle_beta   90.00
_cell.angle_gamma   90.00
#
_symmetry.space_group_name_H-M   'P 1'
#
loop_
_entity.id
_entity.type
_entity.pdbx_description
1 polymer ?
#
loop_
_entity_poly.entity_id
_entity_poly.type
_entity_poly.pdbx_seq_one_letter_code
_entity_poly.pdbx_strand_id
1 'polypeptide(L)'
;YFGKEGPGTSMETLHRNLQESLEEYENSGYPYDFYITSVSGVFSDNAPVNPAILAAVNEFNSRYAEEVTLQMVTLQELYDLIRDKTSDAPIYRGALNDWWGNGVGSTPYAVKHYKEALRLSHLCDRLEEKTGVHNAELKETVRDNALLYAEHTWGHSATVTNPYDTMVTNLDIRKTSYASKAHEAGAMRKNQQCHLLGDILCYYNM
;
A
#
# COMPACT_ATOMS: atom_id res chain seq x y z
N TYR A 1 -3.54 7.81 18.60
CA TYR A 1 -3.81 9.10 19.27
C TYR A 1 -2.58 9.75 19.92
N PHE A 2 -1.50 9.01 20.08
CA PHE A 2 -0.19 9.59 20.43
C PHE A 2 0.34 10.63 19.43
N GLY A 3 -0.30 10.82 18.29
CA GLY A 3 0.16 11.68 17.21
C GLY A 3 -0.60 12.98 16.98
N LYS A 4 -1.72 13.21 17.62
CA LYS A 4 -2.47 14.48 17.47
C LYS A 4 -2.15 15.52 18.53
N GLU A 5 -1.65 15.08 19.66
CA GLU A 5 -1.26 15.96 20.75
C GLU A 5 0.26 15.97 20.82
N GLY A 6 0.84 17.14 20.62
CA GLY A 6 2.28 17.32 20.55
C GLY A 6 3.02 16.89 21.82
N PRO A 7 4.34 17.00 21.87
CA PRO A 7 5.14 16.66 23.04
C PRO A 7 4.66 17.49 24.24
N GLY A 8 4.06 16.82 25.25
CA GLY A 8 3.52 17.44 26.43
C GLY A 8 2.12 17.01 26.85
N THR A 9 1.49 16.08 26.10
CA THR A 9 0.22 15.49 26.56
C THR A 9 0.45 14.75 27.86
N SER A 10 -0.30 15.11 28.90
CA SER A 10 -0.20 14.41 30.18
C SER A 10 -0.75 13.00 30.08
N MET A 11 -0.27 12.08 30.94
CA MET A 11 -0.80 10.71 31.00
C MET A 11 -2.28 10.71 31.37
N GLU A 12 -2.74 11.67 32.17
CA GLU A 12 -4.15 11.85 32.52
C GLU A 12 -5.00 12.23 31.31
N THR A 13 -4.50 13.11 30.44
CA THR A 13 -5.19 13.48 29.19
C THR A 13 -5.25 12.31 28.25
N LEU A 14 -4.16 11.56 28.10
CA LEU A 14 -4.13 10.35 27.27
C LEU A 14 -5.13 9.30 27.78
N HIS A 15 -5.15 9.05 29.08
CA HIS A 15 -6.08 8.12 29.70
C HIS A 15 -7.54 8.51 29.44
N ARG A 16 -7.89 9.78 29.69
CA ARG A 16 -9.25 10.28 29.43
C ARG A 16 -9.65 10.12 27.96
N ASN A 17 -8.78 10.50 27.02
CA ASN A 17 -9.07 10.40 25.58
C ASN A 17 -9.23 8.94 25.13
N LEU A 18 -8.48 8.01 25.72
CA LEU A 18 -8.66 6.58 25.48
C LEU A 18 -9.97 6.07 26.05
N GLN A 19 -10.35 6.46 27.25
CA GLN A 19 -11.64 6.09 27.85
C GLN A 19 -12.81 6.60 26.98
N GLU A 20 -12.79 7.86 26.58
CA GLU A 20 -13.82 8.45 25.70
C GLU A 20 -13.93 7.67 24.37
N SER A 21 -12.80 7.28 23.77
CA SER A 21 -12.79 6.49 22.55
C SER A 21 -13.32 5.08 22.76
N LEU A 22 -12.95 4.42 23.84
CA LEU A 22 -13.45 3.08 24.17
C LEU A 22 -14.96 3.08 24.43
N GLU A 23 -15.47 4.08 25.17
CA GLU A 23 -16.91 4.27 25.38
C GLU A 23 -17.66 4.47 24.05
N GLU A 24 -17.09 5.23 23.11
CA GLU A 24 -17.66 5.41 21.77
C GLU A 24 -17.76 4.09 21.00
N TYR A 25 -16.69 3.26 21.04
CA TYR A 25 -16.71 1.93 20.42
C TYR A 25 -17.72 1.00 21.07
N GLU A 26 -17.78 0.96 22.39
CA GLU A 26 -18.74 0.15 23.14
C GLU A 26 -20.18 0.56 22.80
N ASN A 27 -20.46 1.86 22.77
CA ASN A 27 -21.77 2.41 22.40
C ASN A 27 -22.13 2.15 20.92
N SER A 28 -21.13 1.99 20.04
CA SER A 28 -21.33 1.63 18.62
C SER A 28 -21.61 0.14 18.40
N GLY A 29 -21.54 -0.67 19.45
CA GLY A 29 -21.72 -2.12 19.37
C GLY A 29 -20.47 -2.88 18.92
N TYR A 30 -19.27 -2.32 19.09
CA TYR A 30 -18.02 -3.00 18.84
C TYR A 30 -17.88 -4.22 19.76
N PRO A 31 -17.75 -5.46 19.21
CA PRO A 31 -17.95 -6.68 20.00
C PRO A 31 -16.70 -7.21 20.69
N TYR A 32 -15.54 -6.56 20.51
CA TYR A 32 -14.26 -7.10 20.97
C TYR A 32 -13.74 -6.38 22.22
N ASP A 33 -12.97 -7.08 23.03
CA ASP A 33 -12.30 -6.61 24.25
C ASP A 33 -10.92 -5.94 23.96
N PHE A 34 -10.66 -5.59 22.71
CA PHE A 34 -9.44 -4.93 22.28
C PHE A 34 -9.72 -3.87 21.23
N TYR A 35 -8.85 -2.90 21.13
CA TYR A 35 -8.85 -1.89 20.09
C TYR A 35 -7.50 -1.81 19.39
N ILE A 36 -7.52 -1.72 18.06
CA ILE A 36 -6.31 -1.64 17.25
C ILE A 36 -6.08 -0.19 16.84
N THR A 37 -4.91 0.34 17.16
CA THR A 37 -4.47 1.64 16.66
C THR A 37 -3.09 1.52 16.03
N SER A 38 -2.79 2.39 15.09
CA SER A 38 -1.46 2.48 14.50
C SER A 38 -0.70 3.67 15.07
N VAL A 39 0.59 3.48 15.29
CA VAL A 39 1.50 4.57 15.64
C VAL A 39 2.35 4.87 14.42
N SER A 40 2.14 6.03 13.81
CA SER A 40 2.99 6.57 12.76
C SER A 40 3.85 7.67 13.35
N GLY A 41 5.13 7.71 13.04
CA GLY A 41 6.14 8.73 13.38
C GLY A 41 5.84 9.82 14.42
N VAL A 42 6.73 10.79 14.54
CA VAL A 42 6.65 11.81 15.63
C VAL A 42 5.43 12.74 15.47
N PHE A 43 5.06 13.09 14.25
CA PHE A 43 4.01 14.10 14.00
C PHE A 43 3.03 13.71 12.88
N SER A 44 3.40 12.77 12.01
CA SER A 44 2.59 12.36 10.86
C SER A 44 3.13 11.07 10.25
N ASP A 45 2.55 10.61 9.14
CA ASP A 45 3.14 9.56 8.34
C ASP A 45 4.52 9.99 7.78
N ASN A 46 5.33 9.04 7.35
CA ASN A 46 6.69 9.25 6.83
C ASN A 46 7.67 9.95 7.79
N ALA A 47 7.34 10.01 9.07
CA ALA A 47 8.23 10.58 10.08
C ALA A 47 9.17 9.52 10.68
N PRO A 48 10.32 9.93 11.24
CA PRO A 48 11.20 9.02 11.97
C PRO A 48 10.48 8.33 13.13
N VAL A 49 10.92 7.12 13.45
CA VAL A 49 10.44 6.39 14.63
C VAL A 49 10.72 7.21 15.89
N ASN A 50 9.69 7.32 16.75
CA ASN A 50 9.85 7.97 18.04
C ASN A 50 10.06 6.94 19.16
N PRO A 51 11.31 6.73 19.65
CA PRO A 51 11.57 5.75 20.70
C PRO A 51 10.93 6.12 22.06
N ALA A 52 10.54 7.38 22.26
CA ALA A 52 9.85 7.81 23.47
C ALA A 52 8.46 7.19 23.64
N ILE A 53 7.89 6.64 22.56
CA ILE A 53 6.58 5.95 22.61
C ILE A 53 6.64 4.75 23.55
N LEU A 54 7.71 3.95 23.55
CA LEU A 54 7.86 2.83 24.46
C LEU A 54 7.86 3.27 25.94
N ALA A 55 8.55 4.37 26.24
CA ALA A 55 8.56 4.93 27.59
C ALA A 55 7.16 5.42 27.98
N ALA A 56 6.44 6.07 27.07
CA ALA A 56 5.07 6.53 27.31
C ALA A 56 4.09 5.38 27.52
N VAL A 57 4.20 4.28 26.75
CA VAL A 57 3.39 3.07 26.95
C VAL A 57 3.67 2.44 28.32
N ASN A 58 4.94 2.32 28.71
CA ASN A 58 5.31 1.79 30.00
C ASN A 58 4.83 2.68 31.16
N GLU A 59 4.94 3.99 31.03
CA GLU A 59 4.42 4.94 32.02
C GLU A 59 2.90 4.86 32.14
N PHE A 60 2.19 4.81 31.01
CA PHE A 60 0.74 4.64 31.00
C PHE A 60 0.32 3.36 31.73
N ASN A 61 0.90 2.23 31.36
CA ASN A 61 0.59 0.95 31.97
C ASN A 61 0.92 0.91 33.47
N SER A 62 1.98 1.59 33.92
CA SER A 62 2.29 1.67 35.36
C SER A 62 1.21 2.37 36.19
N ARG A 63 0.36 3.19 35.54
CA ARG A 63 -0.68 3.97 36.22
C ARG A 63 -2.08 3.37 36.01
N TYR A 64 -2.37 2.84 34.83
CA TYR A 64 -3.74 2.56 34.37
C TYR A 64 -3.95 1.13 33.85
N ALA A 65 -2.99 0.22 34.01
CA ALA A 65 -3.10 -1.14 33.46
C ALA A 65 -4.26 -1.97 34.03
N GLU A 66 -4.79 -1.61 35.20
CA GLU A 66 -5.98 -2.26 35.76
C GLU A 66 -7.26 -1.93 34.98
N GLU A 67 -7.29 -0.80 34.27
CA GLU A 67 -8.42 -0.38 33.45
C GLU A 67 -8.16 -0.66 31.97
N VAL A 68 -7.03 -0.23 31.44
CA VAL A 68 -6.63 -0.38 30.04
C VAL A 68 -5.14 -0.66 29.92
N THR A 69 -4.78 -1.73 29.24
CA THR A 69 -3.38 -2.07 28.95
C THR A 69 -3.02 -1.71 27.50
N LEU A 70 -1.97 -0.93 27.31
CA LEU A 70 -1.39 -0.63 26.01
C LEU A 70 -0.27 -1.62 25.68
N GLN A 71 -0.31 -2.21 24.48
CA GLN A 71 0.71 -3.13 24.04
C GLN A 71 1.22 -2.74 22.65
N MET A 72 2.55 -2.55 22.52
CA MET A 72 3.20 -2.42 21.22
C MET A 72 3.45 -3.79 20.65
N VAL A 73 3.00 -4.03 19.43
CA VAL A 73 3.12 -5.32 18.75
C VAL A 73 3.52 -5.15 17.29
N THR A 74 4.16 -6.14 16.73
CA THR A 74 4.32 -6.27 15.29
C THR A 74 3.01 -6.74 14.67
N LEU A 75 2.87 -6.63 13.34
CA LEU A 75 1.67 -7.13 12.65
C LEU A 75 1.47 -8.65 12.82
N GLN A 76 2.56 -9.41 12.93
CA GLN A 76 2.47 -10.86 13.18
C GLN A 76 1.97 -11.16 14.58
N GLU A 77 2.53 -10.50 15.60
CA GLU A 77 2.07 -10.63 16.97
C GLU A 77 0.61 -10.20 17.13
N LEU A 78 0.22 -9.11 16.49
CA LEU A 78 -1.18 -8.67 16.46
C LEU A 78 -2.08 -9.77 15.88
N TYR A 79 -1.72 -10.33 14.72
CA TYR A 79 -2.49 -11.41 14.11
C TYR A 79 -2.64 -12.60 15.04
N ASP A 80 -1.54 -13.03 15.68
CA ASP A 80 -1.54 -14.17 16.59
C ASP A 80 -2.40 -13.93 17.86
N LEU A 81 -2.47 -12.68 18.32
CA LEU A 81 -3.29 -12.28 19.47
C LEU A 81 -4.79 -12.23 19.18
N ILE A 82 -5.18 -11.82 17.97
CA ILE A 82 -6.59 -11.51 17.68
C ILE A 82 -7.28 -12.54 16.79
N ARG A 83 -6.56 -13.38 16.04
CA ARG A 83 -7.14 -14.30 15.05
C ARG A 83 -8.25 -15.19 15.60
N ASP A 84 -8.07 -15.72 16.82
CA ASP A 84 -9.04 -16.60 17.44
C ASP A 84 -10.23 -15.83 18.02
N LYS A 85 -10.00 -14.57 18.44
CA LYS A 85 -11.03 -13.65 18.94
C LYS A 85 -11.91 -13.09 17.83
N THR A 86 -11.41 -13.06 16.60
CA THR A 86 -12.09 -12.50 15.42
C THR A 86 -12.56 -13.58 14.42
N SER A 87 -12.69 -14.82 14.86
CA SER A 87 -13.08 -15.94 14.00
C SER A 87 -14.50 -15.79 13.39
N ASP A 88 -15.35 -15.00 14.03
CA ASP A 88 -16.71 -14.66 13.62
C ASP A 88 -16.80 -13.34 12.86
N ALA A 89 -15.69 -12.62 12.69
CA ALA A 89 -15.67 -11.35 11.97
C ALA A 89 -16.10 -11.53 10.52
N PRO A 90 -16.87 -10.57 9.96
CA PRO A 90 -17.26 -10.60 8.56
C PRO A 90 -16.06 -10.65 7.62
N ILE A 91 -16.07 -11.61 6.68
CA ILE A 91 -15.03 -11.72 5.67
C ILE A 91 -15.32 -10.77 4.51
N TYR A 92 -14.52 -9.73 4.36
CA TYR A 92 -14.56 -8.88 3.19
C TYR A 92 -13.72 -9.48 2.05
N ARG A 93 -14.32 -9.54 0.84
CA ARG A 93 -13.63 -9.98 -0.37
C ARG A 93 -13.75 -8.90 -1.43
N GLY A 94 -12.62 -8.30 -1.79
CA GLY A 94 -12.57 -7.20 -2.76
C GLY A 94 -11.35 -6.33 -2.58
N ALA A 95 -11.27 -5.28 -3.37
CA ALA A 95 -10.24 -4.25 -3.22
C ALA A 95 -10.61 -3.28 -2.09
N LEU A 96 -9.68 -3.03 -1.19
CA LEU A 96 -9.80 -1.98 -0.17
C LEU A 96 -9.27 -0.68 -0.78
N ASN A 97 -10.11 -0.02 -1.57
CA ASN A 97 -9.74 1.24 -2.21
C ASN A 97 -9.79 2.37 -1.19
N ASP A 98 -8.71 3.12 -1.12
CA ASP A 98 -8.68 4.39 -0.44
C ASP A 98 -9.04 5.55 -1.37
N TRP A 99 -9.15 6.76 -0.83
CA TRP A 99 -9.48 7.95 -1.62
C TRP A 99 -8.38 8.38 -2.60
N TRP A 100 -7.12 7.96 -2.41
CA TRP A 100 -6.03 8.19 -3.35
C TRP A 100 -6.25 7.51 -4.70
N GLY A 101 -7.05 6.45 -4.75
CA GLY A 101 -7.44 5.79 -5.98
C GLY A 101 -8.10 6.73 -7.00
N ASN A 102 -8.69 7.85 -6.56
CA ASN A 102 -9.24 8.88 -7.43
C ASN A 102 -8.17 9.55 -8.32
N GLY A 103 -6.93 9.60 -7.86
CA GLY A 103 -5.81 10.19 -8.58
C GLY A 103 -5.48 9.51 -9.91
N VAL A 104 -5.86 8.25 -10.10
CA VAL A 104 -5.71 7.51 -11.36
C VAL A 104 -6.30 8.27 -12.54
N GLY A 105 -7.42 8.96 -12.35
CA GLY A 105 -8.06 9.78 -13.37
C GLY A 105 -7.23 10.98 -13.84
N SER A 106 -6.24 11.43 -13.05
CA SER A 106 -5.37 12.57 -13.42
C SER A 106 -4.30 12.22 -14.46
N THR A 107 -4.03 10.91 -14.68
CA THR A 107 -2.97 10.44 -15.59
C THR A 107 -3.48 9.47 -16.67
N PRO A 108 -4.46 9.84 -17.50
CA PRO A 108 -5.13 8.91 -18.42
C PRO A 108 -4.18 8.27 -19.44
N TYR A 109 -3.18 9.00 -19.90
CA TYR A 109 -2.15 8.48 -20.80
C TYR A 109 -1.29 7.41 -20.13
N ALA A 110 -0.79 7.69 -18.94
CA ALA A 110 0.02 6.74 -18.17
C ALA A 110 -0.80 5.50 -17.75
N VAL A 111 -2.07 5.68 -17.36
CA VAL A 111 -2.99 4.57 -17.07
C VAL A 111 -3.12 3.63 -18.27
N LYS A 112 -3.24 4.16 -19.49
CA LYS A 112 -3.29 3.35 -20.71
C LYS A 112 -2.05 2.48 -20.85
N HIS A 113 -0.87 3.07 -20.72
CA HIS A 113 0.40 2.32 -20.81
C HIS A 113 0.53 1.27 -19.70
N TYR A 114 0.18 1.62 -18.48
CA TYR A 114 0.17 0.69 -17.34
C TYR A 114 -0.74 -0.52 -17.58
N LYS A 115 -1.99 -0.29 -17.99
CA LYS A 115 -2.93 -1.37 -18.29
C LYS A 115 -2.44 -2.26 -19.42
N GLU A 116 -1.86 -1.67 -20.45
CA GLU A 116 -1.29 -2.44 -21.57
C GLU A 116 -0.06 -3.25 -21.11
N ALA A 117 0.80 -2.69 -20.27
CA ALA A 117 1.92 -3.42 -19.69
C ALA A 117 1.46 -4.68 -18.92
N LEU A 118 0.43 -4.54 -18.07
CA LEU A 118 -0.14 -5.66 -17.33
C LEU A 118 -0.74 -6.71 -18.28
N ARG A 119 -1.51 -6.28 -19.30
CA ARG A 119 -2.09 -7.17 -20.32
C ARG A 119 -1.00 -7.95 -21.04
N LEU A 120 0.07 -7.29 -21.46
CA LEU A 120 1.20 -7.93 -22.13
C LEU A 120 1.94 -8.88 -21.20
N SER A 121 2.13 -8.52 -19.93
CA SER A 121 2.75 -9.39 -18.93
C SER A 121 1.99 -10.71 -18.79
N HIS A 122 0.67 -10.66 -18.58
CA HIS A 122 -0.17 -11.85 -18.48
C HIS A 122 -0.18 -12.70 -19.77
N LEU A 123 -0.14 -12.04 -20.93
CA LEU A 123 0.00 -12.75 -22.21
C LEU A 123 1.33 -13.49 -22.28
N CYS A 124 2.43 -12.80 -21.97
CA CYS A 124 3.77 -13.39 -22.03
C CYS A 124 3.93 -14.54 -21.04
N ASP A 125 3.40 -14.43 -19.82
CA ASP A 125 3.46 -15.53 -18.85
C ASP A 125 2.82 -16.81 -19.39
N ARG A 126 1.68 -16.70 -20.10
CA ARG A 126 1.03 -17.85 -20.75
C ARG A 126 1.79 -18.37 -21.99
N LEU A 127 2.49 -17.48 -22.70
CA LEU A 127 3.30 -17.88 -23.85
C LEU A 127 4.59 -18.56 -23.41
N GLU A 128 5.21 -18.11 -22.32
CA GLU A 128 6.40 -18.72 -21.72
C GLU A 128 6.18 -20.19 -21.35
N GLU A 129 4.98 -20.56 -20.90
CA GLU A 129 4.60 -21.96 -20.63
C GLU A 129 4.65 -22.84 -21.91
N LYS A 130 4.42 -22.25 -23.07
CA LYS A 130 4.37 -22.95 -24.36
C LYS A 130 5.72 -22.95 -25.11
N THR A 131 6.44 -21.84 -25.02
CA THR A 131 7.69 -21.65 -25.75
C THR A 131 8.91 -22.11 -24.95
N GLY A 132 8.80 -22.22 -23.62
CA GLY A 132 9.92 -22.50 -22.73
C GLY A 132 10.95 -21.38 -22.63
N VAL A 133 10.66 -20.21 -23.22
CA VAL A 133 11.59 -19.06 -23.23
C VAL A 133 11.18 -18.04 -22.17
N HIS A 134 12.07 -17.86 -21.23
CA HIS A 134 11.88 -16.93 -20.11
C HIS A 134 12.88 -15.79 -20.22
N ASN A 135 12.38 -14.56 -20.09
CA ASN A 135 13.22 -13.38 -19.94
C ASN A 135 12.94 -12.74 -18.58
N ALA A 136 13.70 -13.18 -17.57
CA ALA A 136 13.53 -12.74 -16.20
C ALA A 136 13.78 -11.23 -16.04
N GLU A 137 14.77 -10.68 -16.73
CA GLU A 137 15.12 -9.25 -16.65
C GLU A 137 13.96 -8.37 -17.15
N LEU A 138 13.41 -8.66 -18.32
CA LEU A 138 12.26 -7.91 -18.84
C LEU A 138 11.00 -8.10 -17.99
N LYS A 139 10.79 -9.31 -17.44
CA LYS A 139 9.68 -9.59 -16.53
C LYS A 139 9.79 -8.75 -15.26
N GLU A 140 10.96 -8.67 -14.68
CA GLU A 140 11.25 -7.85 -13.50
C GLU A 140 11.11 -6.36 -13.82
N THR A 141 11.60 -5.90 -14.97
CA THR A 141 11.45 -4.52 -15.43
C THR A 141 9.97 -4.11 -15.54
N VAL A 142 9.11 -4.99 -16.10
CA VAL A 142 7.66 -4.75 -16.14
C VAL A 142 7.10 -4.62 -14.72
N ARG A 143 7.40 -5.59 -13.85
CA ARG A 143 6.88 -5.65 -12.49
C ARG A 143 7.27 -4.41 -11.70
N ASP A 144 8.54 -4.06 -11.66
CA ASP A 144 9.05 -2.98 -10.82
C ASP A 144 8.54 -1.62 -11.29
N ASN A 145 8.53 -1.37 -12.60
CA ASN A 145 7.99 -0.12 -13.11
C ASN A 145 6.46 -0.05 -12.99
N ALA A 146 5.75 -1.17 -13.10
CA ALA A 146 4.31 -1.21 -12.85
C ALA A 146 3.99 -0.93 -11.37
N LEU A 147 4.76 -1.46 -10.43
CA LEU A 147 4.61 -1.17 -8.99
C LEU A 147 4.89 0.29 -8.67
N LEU A 148 5.97 0.86 -9.22
CA LEU A 148 6.31 2.28 -9.03
C LEU A 148 5.25 3.21 -9.63
N TYR A 149 4.63 2.83 -10.74
CA TYR A 149 3.48 3.56 -11.27
C TYR A 149 2.25 3.41 -10.40
N ALA A 150 1.93 2.20 -9.95
CA ALA A 150 0.73 1.90 -9.16
C ALA A 150 0.83 2.32 -7.69
N GLU A 151 2.01 2.73 -7.23
CA GLU A 151 2.18 3.30 -5.90
C GLU A 151 1.16 4.43 -5.69
N HIS A 152 0.59 4.54 -4.48
CA HIS A 152 -0.60 5.32 -4.16
C HIS A 152 -0.50 6.85 -4.38
N THR A 153 0.70 7.40 -4.55
CA THR A 153 0.93 8.85 -4.69
C THR A 153 0.61 9.33 -6.10
N TRP A 154 -0.64 9.67 -6.36
CA TRP A 154 -1.14 10.11 -7.67
C TRP A 154 -1.11 11.62 -7.88
N GLY A 155 -0.69 12.35 -6.91
CA GLY A 155 -0.59 13.80 -6.94
C GLY A 155 0.20 14.26 -5.72
N HIS A 156 0.37 15.54 -5.61
CA HIS A 156 0.95 16.19 -4.45
C HIS A 156 -0.15 16.94 -3.69
N SER A 157 0.03 17.19 -2.41
CA SER A 157 -0.93 17.97 -1.60
C SER A 157 -1.28 19.32 -2.22
N ALA A 158 -0.35 19.90 -2.97
CA ALA A 158 -0.54 21.15 -3.71
C ALA A 158 -1.26 21.01 -5.07
N THR A 159 -1.61 19.79 -5.52
CA THR A 159 -2.17 19.57 -6.87
C THR A 159 -3.42 20.41 -7.15
N VAL A 160 -4.27 20.61 -6.15
CA VAL A 160 -5.51 21.40 -6.28
C VAL A 160 -5.25 22.89 -6.08
N THR A 161 -4.44 23.25 -5.09
CA THR A 161 -4.21 24.64 -4.68
C THR A 161 -3.13 25.33 -5.48
N ASN A 162 -2.14 24.60 -5.99
CA ASN A 162 -1.04 25.07 -6.79
C ASN A 162 -0.65 24.05 -7.88
N PRO A 163 -1.48 23.85 -8.92
CA PRO A 163 -1.27 22.81 -9.93
C PRO A 163 0.00 23.01 -10.78
N TYR A 164 0.58 24.19 -10.76
CA TYR A 164 1.84 24.52 -11.47
C TYR A 164 3.09 24.35 -10.59
N ASP A 165 2.93 23.80 -9.39
CA ASP A 165 4.07 23.52 -8.53
C ASP A 165 5.03 22.53 -9.21
N THR A 166 6.34 22.78 -9.05
CA THR A 166 7.38 21.93 -9.61
C THR A 166 7.26 20.47 -9.12
N MET A 167 6.82 20.27 -7.88
CA MET A 167 6.62 18.91 -7.34
C MET A 167 5.50 18.17 -8.04
N VAL A 168 4.40 18.86 -8.40
CA VAL A 168 3.29 18.28 -9.16
C VAL A 168 3.76 17.83 -10.54
N THR A 169 4.47 18.71 -11.24
CA THR A 169 5.03 18.40 -12.57
C THR A 169 6.04 17.26 -12.52
N ASN A 170 6.94 17.24 -11.54
CA ASN A 170 7.94 16.18 -11.40
C ASN A 170 7.30 14.83 -11.11
N LEU A 171 6.26 14.78 -10.29
CA LEU A 171 5.55 13.55 -10.00
C LEU A 171 4.85 12.98 -11.24
N ASP A 172 4.18 13.83 -12.02
CA ASP A 172 3.53 13.44 -13.27
C ASP A 172 4.53 12.86 -14.28
N ILE A 173 5.67 13.52 -14.48
CA ILE A 173 6.75 13.06 -15.35
C ILE A 173 7.26 11.68 -14.89
N ARG A 174 7.48 11.49 -13.59
CA ARG A 174 7.97 10.22 -13.04
C ARG A 174 6.95 9.10 -13.23
N LYS A 175 5.70 9.33 -12.89
CA LYS A 175 4.62 8.35 -13.07
C LYS A 175 4.46 7.95 -14.53
N THR A 176 4.47 8.90 -15.45
CA THR A 176 4.40 8.65 -16.89
C THR A 176 5.61 7.85 -17.38
N SER A 177 6.81 8.15 -16.89
CA SER A 177 8.04 7.41 -17.23
C SER A 177 7.95 5.93 -16.79
N TYR A 178 7.48 5.66 -15.57
CA TYR A 178 7.34 4.28 -15.08
C TYR A 178 6.32 3.48 -15.91
N ALA A 179 5.16 4.06 -16.18
CA ALA A 179 4.15 3.40 -17.01
C ALA A 179 4.67 3.10 -18.43
N SER A 180 5.42 4.02 -19.03
CA SER A 180 6.01 3.85 -20.36
C SER A 180 7.08 2.76 -20.38
N LYS A 181 7.96 2.74 -19.38
CA LYS A 181 9.01 1.69 -19.25
C LYS A 181 8.41 0.30 -19.06
N ALA A 182 7.39 0.19 -18.21
CA ALA A 182 6.67 -1.06 -18.04
C ALA A 182 6.04 -1.55 -19.35
N HIS A 183 5.41 -0.66 -20.10
CA HIS A 183 4.82 -0.98 -21.39
C HIS A 183 5.87 -1.40 -22.43
N GLU A 184 6.97 -0.66 -22.55
CA GLU A 184 8.06 -0.97 -23.46
C GLU A 184 8.65 -2.36 -23.19
N ALA A 185 8.99 -2.67 -21.93
CA ALA A 185 9.50 -3.97 -21.55
C ALA A 185 8.49 -5.10 -21.80
N GLY A 186 7.21 -4.88 -21.57
CA GLY A 186 6.14 -5.81 -21.91
C GLY A 186 6.02 -6.06 -23.41
N ALA A 187 6.15 -5.02 -24.22
CA ALA A 187 6.16 -5.13 -25.69
C ALA A 187 7.40 -5.90 -26.21
N MET A 188 8.56 -5.67 -25.62
CA MET A 188 9.78 -6.41 -25.93
C MET A 188 9.63 -7.91 -25.61
N ARG A 189 9.12 -8.27 -24.43
CA ARG A 189 8.81 -9.68 -24.08
C ARG A 189 7.85 -10.29 -25.10
N LYS A 190 6.76 -9.60 -25.43
CA LYS A 190 5.79 -10.09 -26.43
C LYS A 190 6.46 -10.34 -27.77
N ASN A 191 7.29 -9.40 -28.26
CA ASN A 191 7.95 -9.55 -29.55
C ASN A 191 8.89 -10.74 -29.56
N GLN A 192 9.64 -11.01 -28.49
CA GLN A 192 10.45 -12.21 -28.36
C GLN A 192 9.63 -13.50 -28.47
N GLN A 193 8.50 -13.56 -27.75
CA GLN A 193 7.61 -14.72 -27.80
C GLN A 193 6.99 -14.93 -29.18
N CYS A 194 6.54 -13.86 -29.82
CA CYS A 194 5.95 -13.94 -31.18
C CYS A 194 6.96 -14.36 -32.25
N HIS A 195 8.21 -13.92 -32.12
CA HIS A 195 9.28 -14.33 -33.07
C HIS A 195 9.51 -15.83 -32.98
N LEU A 196 9.68 -16.38 -31.80
CA LEU A 196 9.84 -17.80 -31.55
C LEU A 196 8.65 -18.65 -32.03
N LEU A 197 7.44 -18.18 -31.81
CA LEU A 197 6.24 -18.86 -32.33
C LEU A 197 6.19 -18.82 -33.85
N GLY A 198 6.64 -17.74 -34.49
CA GLY A 198 6.79 -17.63 -35.92
C GLY A 198 7.79 -18.66 -36.48
N ASP A 199 8.93 -18.80 -35.85
CA ASP A 199 9.96 -19.78 -36.19
C ASP A 199 9.45 -21.22 -36.02
N ILE A 200 8.73 -21.53 -34.96
CA ILE A 200 8.10 -22.83 -34.74
C ILE A 200 7.07 -23.13 -35.85
N LEU A 201 6.19 -22.17 -36.15
CA LEU A 201 5.19 -22.35 -37.22
C LEU A 201 5.83 -22.54 -38.61
N CYS A 202 6.91 -21.81 -38.91
CA CYS A 202 7.68 -22.03 -40.14
C CYS A 202 8.30 -23.43 -40.20
N TYR A 203 8.82 -23.93 -39.08
CA TYR A 203 9.43 -25.26 -39.01
C TYR A 203 8.42 -26.40 -39.22
N TYR A 204 7.21 -26.28 -38.74
CA TYR A 204 6.14 -27.27 -38.90
C TYR A 204 5.42 -27.21 -40.26
N ASN A 205 5.63 -26.16 -41.05
CA ASN A 205 5.08 -26.02 -42.40
C ASN A 205 6.10 -26.34 -43.51
N MET A 206 7.30 -26.78 -43.19
CA MET A 206 8.28 -27.32 -44.11
C MET A 206 8.24 -28.85 -44.12
#